data_79604a6a00f402da9dab6664ded305e9
#
_entry.id   79604a6a00f402da9dab6664ded305e9
#
_cell.length_a   1.000
_cell.length_b   1.000
_cell.length_c   1.000
_cell.angle_alpha   90.00
_cell.angle_beta   90.00
_cell.angle_gamma   90.00
#
_symmetry.space_group_name_H-M   'P 1'
#
loop_
_entity.id
_entity.type
_entity.pdbx_description
1 polymer ?
#
loop_
_entity_poly.entity_id
_entity_poly.type
_entity_poly.pdbx_seq_one_letter_code
_entity_poly.pdbx_strand_id
1 'polypeptide(L)'
;MSIDLPALFFSASGRIGRLRFWIGALALLFLGDSAATFLRSWFAPGIQPQLIDFAVTALLAWPDFCIGRKRLADRGRGIFFALAYTGYSLLAALISIFWPLLSEKPDGSFESSLFLAAIYTCTLFFVVECGVLKGVKGPNAYGPEPTLP
;
A
#
# COMPACT_ATOMS: atom_id res chain seq x y z
N MET A 1 -18.64 -8.87 -16.61
CA MET A 1 -17.19 -8.63 -16.52
C MET A 1 -16.74 -9.13 -15.16
N SER A 2 -16.17 -10.34 -15.10
CA SER A 2 -15.73 -10.94 -13.85
C SER A 2 -14.32 -10.46 -13.53
N ILE A 3 -14.12 -9.86 -12.37
CA ILE A 3 -12.78 -9.61 -11.82
C ILE A 3 -12.39 -10.90 -11.10
N ASP A 4 -11.32 -11.53 -11.54
CA ASP A 4 -10.72 -12.65 -10.81
C ASP A 4 -10.01 -12.09 -9.57
N LEU A 5 -10.74 -12.09 -8.44
CA LEU A 5 -10.26 -11.57 -7.17
C LEU A 5 -9.03 -12.34 -6.64
N PRO A 6 -8.99 -13.68 -6.65
CA PRO A 6 -7.79 -14.42 -6.31
C PRO A 6 -6.57 -13.98 -7.12
N ALA A 7 -6.69 -13.88 -8.44
CA ALA A 7 -5.59 -13.42 -9.28
C ALA A 7 -5.23 -11.96 -9.02
N LEU A 8 -6.20 -11.10 -8.66
CA LEU A 8 -5.93 -9.70 -8.34
C LEU A 8 -5.07 -9.56 -7.08
N PHE A 9 -5.39 -10.28 -6.00
CA PHE A 9 -4.78 -10.09 -4.69
C PHE A 9 -3.59 -11.01 -4.39
N PHE A 10 -3.52 -12.18 -5.05
CA PHE A 10 -2.51 -13.19 -4.67
C PHE A 10 -1.52 -13.52 -5.79
N SER A 11 -1.75 -13.09 -7.02
CA SER A 11 -0.77 -13.23 -8.11
C SER A 11 0.00 -11.92 -8.33
N ALA A 12 1.33 -12.00 -8.34
CA ALA A 12 2.20 -10.86 -8.65
C ALA A 12 2.49 -10.68 -10.15
N SER A 13 1.99 -11.58 -11.01
CA SER A 13 2.24 -11.56 -12.45
C SER A 13 1.16 -10.81 -13.23
N GLY A 14 1.51 -10.30 -14.42
CA GLY A 14 0.59 -9.60 -15.31
C GLY A 14 0.55 -8.08 -15.09
N ARG A 15 -0.43 -7.45 -15.69
CA ARG A 15 -0.65 -6.00 -15.69
C ARG A 15 -2.10 -5.68 -15.33
N ILE A 16 -2.33 -4.55 -14.64
CA ILE A 16 -3.67 -4.05 -14.34
C ILE A 16 -3.79 -2.56 -14.67
N GLY A 17 -4.97 -2.17 -15.18
CA GLY A 17 -5.31 -0.79 -15.43
C GLY A 17 -5.59 -0.01 -14.14
N ARG A 18 -5.73 1.31 -14.27
CA ARG A 18 -5.98 2.23 -13.14
C ARG A 18 -7.22 1.87 -12.34
N LEU A 19 -8.32 1.56 -13.02
CA LEU A 19 -9.58 1.23 -12.35
C LEU A 19 -9.44 0.00 -11.44
N ARG A 20 -8.82 -1.07 -11.96
CA ARG A 20 -8.59 -2.30 -11.16
C ARG A 20 -7.62 -2.03 -9.99
N PHE A 21 -6.62 -1.19 -10.20
CA PHE A 21 -5.72 -0.74 -9.12
C PHE A 21 -6.51 -0.04 -8.02
N TRP A 22 -7.35 0.95 -8.36
CA TRP A 22 -8.16 1.68 -7.38
C TRP A 22 -9.16 0.78 -6.65
N ILE A 23 -9.85 -0.11 -7.35
CA ILE A 23 -10.76 -1.08 -6.72
C ILE A 23 -9.99 -1.94 -5.72
N GLY A 24 -8.84 -2.48 -6.10
CA GLY A 24 -8.02 -3.31 -5.21
C GLY A 24 -7.46 -2.51 -4.03
N ALA A 25 -6.92 -1.33 -4.25
CA ALA A 25 -6.34 -0.48 -3.20
C ALA A 25 -7.40 -0.03 -2.19
N LEU A 26 -8.57 0.41 -2.67
CA LEU A 26 -9.68 0.79 -1.78
C LEU A 26 -10.24 -0.42 -1.02
N ALA A 27 -10.36 -1.59 -1.66
CA ALA A 27 -10.78 -2.80 -0.97
C ALA A 27 -9.81 -3.19 0.16
N LEU A 28 -8.48 -3.12 -0.06
CA LEU A 28 -7.49 -3.37 0.98
C LEU A 28 -7.53 -2.32 2.09
N LEU A 29 -7.72 -1.04 1.74
CA LEU A 29 -7.86 0.04 2.72
C LEU A 29 -9.05 -0.20 3.65
N PHE A 30 -10.24 -0.46 3.09
CA PHE A 30 -11.44 -0.73 3.88
C PHE A 30 -11.33 -2.01 4.70
N LEU A 31 -10.76 -3.08 4.13
CA LEU A 31 -10.55 -4.33 4.82
C LEU A 31 -9.56 -4.14 5.99
N GLY A 32 -8.46 -3.43 5.74
CA GLY A 32 -7.44 -3.17 6.75
C GLY A 32 -7.97 -2.33 7.91
N ASP A 33 -8.64 -1.21 7.62
CA ASP A 33 -9.22 -0.36 8.64
C ASP A 33 -10.32 -1.06 9.45
N SER A 34 -11.21 -1.80 8.78
CA SER A 34 -12.25 -2.59 9.44
C SER A 34 -11.67 -3.68 10.32
N ALA A 35 -10.67 -4.42 9.83
CA ALA A 35 -10.00 -5.48 10.58
C ALA A 35 -9.25 -4.90 11.80
N ALA A 36 -8.50 -3.81 11.62
CA ALA A 36 -7.79 -3.15 12.71
C ALA A 36 -8.76 -2.63 13.78
N THR A 37 -9.85 -1.99 13.38
CA THR A 37 -10.86 -1.47 14.30
C THR A 37 -11.55 -2.60 15.07
N PHE A 38 -11.91 -3.69 14.39
CA PHE A 38 -12.48 -4.87 15.02
C PHE A 38 -11.51 -5.48 16.04
N LEU A 39 -10.25 -5.71 15.65
CA LEU A 39 -9.25 -6.30 16.53
C LEU A 39 -8.95 -5.39 17.74
N ARG A 40 -8.89 -4.07 17.55
CA ARG A 40 -8.72 -3.11 18.66
C ARG A 40 -9.88 -3.21 19.66
N SER A 41 -11.13 -3.36 19.20
CA SER A 41 -12.28 -3.48 20.09
C SER A 41 -12.21 -4.72 21.00
N TRP A 42 -11.55 -5.78 20.56
CA TRP A 42 -11.39 -7.03 21.33
C TRP A 42 -10.14 -7.05 22.19
N PHE A 43 -9.03 -6.49 21.72
CA PHE A 43 -7.71 -6.65 22.34
C PHE A 43 -7.16 -5.38 22.99
N ALA A 44 -7.84 -4.23 22.85
CA ALA A 44 -7.36 -2.93 23.33
C ALA A 44 -7.00 -2.86 24.83
N PRO A 45 -7.60 -3.62 25.76
CA PRO A 45 -7.17 -3.56 27.16
C PRO A 45 -5.76 -4.11 27.43
N GLY A 46 -5.21 -4.93 26.51
CA GLY A 46 -3.95 -5.64 26.74
C GLY A 46 -2.86 -5.42 25.68
N ILE A 47 -3.21 -4.92 24.50
CA ILE A 47 -2.28 -4.77 23.37
C ILE A 47 -2.31 -3.33 22.87
N GLN A 48 -1.12 -2.76 22.63
CA GLN A 48 -1.03 -1.42 22.07
C GLN A 48 -1.68 -1.35 20.67
N PRO A 49 -2.54 -0.36 20.39
CA PRO A 49 -3.26 -0.23 19.12
C PRO A 49 -2.34 -0.26 17.90
N GLN A 50 -1.15 0.35 18.01
CA GLN A 50 -0.17 0.41 16.93
C GLN A 50 0.37 -0.98 16.52
N LEU A 51 0.48 -1.91 17.47
CA LEU A 51 0.88 -3.30 17.18
C LEU A 51 -0.18 -4.03 16.37
N ILE A 52 -1.46 -3.75 16.64
CA ILE A 52 -2.58 -4.30 15.87
C ILE A 52 -2.53 -3.74 14.44
N ASP A 53 -2.33 -2.43 14.29
CA ASP A 53 -2.22 -1.77 12.98
C ASP A 53 -1.05 -2.32 12.16
N PHE A 54 0.09 -2.50 12.80
CA PHE A 54 1.24 -3.12 12.15
C PHE A 54 0.96 -4.57 11.72
N ALA A 55 0.35 -5.37 12.59
CA ALA A 55 0.03 -6.77 12.29
C ALA A 55 -0.93 -6.86 11.09
N VAL A 56 -1.96 -6.02 11.04
CA VAL A 56 -2.89 -5.95 9.91
C VAL A 56 -2.17 -5.50 8.64
N THR A 57 -1.33 -4.46 8.71
CA THR A 57 -0.54 -3.97 7.57
C THR A 57 0.41 -5.05 7.05
N ALA A 58 1.09 -5.76 7.93
CA ALA A 58 1.99 -6.86 7.57
C ALA A 58 1.24 -8.04 6.90
N LEU A 59 0.05 -8.37 7.40
CA LEU A 59 -0.80 -9.41 6.81
C LEU A 59 -1.27 -9.02 5.40
N LEU A 60 -1.62 -7.76 5.19
CA LEU A 60 -2.09 -7.25 3.91
C LEU A 60 -0.94 -6.85 2.96
N ALA A 61 0.31 -6.90 3.40
CA ALA A 61 1.47 -6.51 2.60
C ALA A 61 1.61 -7.33 1.30
N TRP A 62 1.28 -8.64 1.35
CA TRP A 62 1.34 -9.48 0.14
C TRP A 62 0.29 -9.10 -0.91
N PRO A 63 -1.02 -8.99 -0.58
CA PRO A 63 -2.02 -8.46 -1.51
C PRO A 63 -1.69 -7.07 -2.05
N ASP A 64 -1.23 -6.16 -1.19
CA ASP A 64 -0.81 -4.81 -1.58
C ASP A 64 0.37 -4.84 -2.57
N PHE A 65 1.40 -5.66 -2.28
CA PHE A 65 2.50 -5.90 -3.21
C PHE A 65 2.00 -6.42 -4.57
N CYS A 66 1.08 -7.39 -4.59
CA CYS A 66 0.57 -7.98 -5.83
C CYS A 66 -0.14 -6.94 -6.70
N ILE A 67 -0.97 -6.08 -6.11
CA ILE A 67 -1.67 -5.00 -6.81
C ILE A 67 -0.68 -3.95 -7.29
N GLY A 68 0.17 -3.45 -6.42
CA GLY A 68 1.19 -2.45 -6.73
C GLY A 68 2.14 -2.94 -7.81
N ARG A 69 2.61 -4.20 -7.71
CA ARG A 69 3.51 -4.82 -8.69
C ARG A 69 2.90 -4.86 -10.10
N LYS A 70 1.65 -5.33 -10.23
CA LYS A 70 0.95 -5.38 -11.53
C LYS A 70 0.71 -4.00 -12.11
N ARG A 71 0.41 -3.03 -11.24
CA ARG A 71 0.22 -1.65 -11.69
C ARG A 71 1.53 -1.00 -12.13
N LEU A 72 2.60 -1.19 -11.40
CA LEU A 72 3.92 -0.72 -11.78
C LEU A 72 4.46 -1.42 -13.04
N ALA A 73 4.14 -2.70 -13.22
CA ALA A 73 4.40 -3.42 -14.46
C ALA A 73 3.65 -2.84 -15.66
N ASP A 74 2.43 -2.35 -15.46
CA ASP A 74 1.67 -1.62 -16.49
C ASP A 74 2.31 -0.27 -16.84
N ARG A 75 3.02 0.33 -15.89
CA ARG A 75 3.85 1.53 -16.08
C ARG A 75 5.24 1.22 -16.68
N GLY A 76 5.57 -0.05 -16.93
CA GLY A 76 6.90 -0.46 -17.37
C GLY A 76 7.96 -0.40 -16.26
N ARG A 77 7.55 -0.29 -14.99
CA ARG A 77 8.46 -0.24 -13.84
C ARG A 77 8.85 -1.64 -13.38
N GLY A 78 10.13 -1.80 -13.02
CA GLY A 78 10.68 -3.07 -12.54
C GLY A 78 10.22 -3.44 -11.12
N ILE A 79 10.62 -4.64 -10.70
CA ILE A 79 10.28 -5.20 -9.38
C ILE A 79 10.80 -4.33 -8.22
N PHE A 80 11.92 -3.63 -8.39
CA PHE A 80 12.47 -2.75 -7.36
C PHE A 80 11.51 -1.63 -6.95
N PHE A 81 10.73 -1.08 -7.90
CA PHE A 81 9.70 -0.11 -7.60
C PHE A 81 8.56 -0.69 -6.77
N ALA A 82 8.18 -1.95 -7.03
CA ALA A 82 7.15 -2.64 -6.26
C ALA A 82 7.64 -2.97 -4.84
N LEU A 83 8.88 -3.38 -4.69
CA LEU A 83 9.51 -3.60 -3.38
C LEU A 83 9.65 -2.29 -2.60
N ALA A 84 10.01 -1.20 -3.26
CA ALA A 84 10.07 0.13 -2.64
C ALA A 84 8.68 0.60 -2.18
N TYR A 85 7.63 0.36 -2.98
CA TYR A 85 6.25 0.68 -2.65
C TYR A 85 5.80 -0.05 -1.37
N THR A 86 5.92 -1.39 -1.35
CA THR A 86 5.50 -2.19 -0.19
C THR A 86 6.43 -1.98 1.02
N GLY A 87 7.74 -1.88 0.78
CA GLY A 87 8.72 -1.59 1.83
C GLY A 87 8.46 -0.25 2.51
N TYR A 88 8.05 0.76 1.74
CA TYR A 88 7.63 2.05 2.28
C TYR A 88 6.41 1.91 3.21
N SER A 89 5.37 1.16 2.82
CA SER A 89 4.17 0.96 3.64
C SER A 89 4.50 0.29 4.99
N LEU A 90 5.33 -0.76 4.94
CA LEU A 90 5.78 -1.46 6.16
C LEU A 90 6.66 -0.57 7.03
N LEU A 91 7.57 0.19 6.43
CA LEU A 91 8.43 1.12 7.17
C LEU A 91 7.61 2.22 7.85
N ALA A 92 6.63 2.80 7.15
CA ALA A 92 5.73 3.79 7.73
C ALA A 92 4.95 3.23 8.92
N ALA A 93 4.46 1.98 8.82
CA ALA A 93 3.80 1.30 9.93
C ALA A 93 4.74 1.04 11.11
N LEU A 94 5.97 0.59 10.87
CA LEU A 94 6.98 0.42 11.93
C LEU A 94 7.28 1.73 12.63
N ILE A 95 7.49 2.80 11.87
CA ILE A 95 7.78 4.12 12.45
C ILE A 95 6.61 4.61 13.29
N SER A 96 5.36 4.40 12.87
CA SER A 96 4.18 4.79 13.66
C SER A 96 4.14 4.15 15.05
N ILE A 97 4.75 2.96 15.21
CA ILE A 97 4.87 2.26 16.51
C ILE A 97 6.02 2.83 17.32
N PHE A 98 7.19 2.97 16.72
CA PHE A 98 8.42 3.30 17.44
C PHE A 98 8.56 4.79 17.69
N TRP A 99 8.00 5.66 16.86
CA TRP A 99 8.11 7.11 17.00
C TRP A 99 7.60 7.62 18.36
N PRO A 100 6.40 7.24 18.84
CA PRO A 100 5.95 7.64 20.18
C PRO A 100 6.82 7.12 21.32
N LEU A 101 7.53 6.00 21.12
CA LEU A 101 8.40 5.38 22.11
C LEU A 101 9.79 6.01 22.14
N LEU A 102 10.27 6.54 21.01
CA LEU A 102 11.60 7.11 20.84
C LEU A 102 11.62 8.65 20.92
N SER A 103 10.48 9.28 20.68
CA SER A 103 10.36 10.73 20.68
C SER A 103 9.96 11.23 22.07
N GLU A 104 10.91 11.83 22.78
CA GLU A 104 10.63 12.62 23.99
C GLU A 104 9.99 13.97 23.68
N LYS A 105 9.83 14.32 22.40
CA LYS A 105 9.33 15.61 21.95
C LYS A 105 7.81 15.58 21.75
N PRO A 106 7.10 16.64 22.15
CA PRO A 106 5.66 16.72 21.93
C PRO A 106 5.31 16.68 20.45
N ASP A 107 4.14 16.10 20.14
CA ASP A 107 3.55 16.16 18.80
C ASP A 107 3.50 17.62 18.32
N GLY A 108 3.95 17.85 17.07
CA GLY A 108 4.03 19.19 16.48
C GLY A 108 5.44 19.81 16.51
N SER A 109 6.47 19.09 16.98
CA SER A 109 7.85 19.52 16.79
C SER A 109 8.20 19.63 15.31
N PHE A 110 9.17 20.50 14.95
CA PHE A 110 9.63 20.67 13.56
C PHE A 110 10.10 19.34 12.94
N GLU A 111 10.75 18.49 13.72
CA GLU A 111 11.22 17.17 13.27
C GLU A 111 10.06 16.22 12.97
N SER A 112 9.03 16.19 13.80
CA SER A 112 7.80 15.43 13.55
C SER A 112 7.10 15.91 12.27
N SER A 113 7.07 17.22 12.04
CA SER A 113 6.47 17.82 10.84
C SER A 113 7.23 17.47 9.57
N LEU A 114 8.57 17.51 9.59
CA LEU A 114 9.41 17.10 8.45
C LEU A 114 9.23 15.62 8.11
N PHE A 115 9.15 14.80 9.14
CA PHE A 115 8.94 13.36 8.98
C PHE A 115 7.58 13.05 8.33
N LEU A 116 6.51 13.67 8.84
CA LEU A 116 5.18 13.53 8.24
C LEU A 116 5.16 14.05 6.79
N ALA A 117 5.81 15.17 6.50
CA ALA A 117 5.93 15.70 5.15
C ALA A 117 6.62 14.71 4.20
N ALA A 118 7.67 14.02 4.66
CA ALA A 118 8.34 12.99 3.88
C ALA A 118 7.41 11.80 3.58
N ILE A 119 6.67 11.31 4.58
CA ILE A 119 5.69 10.24 4.41
C ILE A 119 4.62 10.65 3.40
N TYR A 120 4.00 11.83 3.55
CA TYR A 120 2.97 12.30 2.62
C TYR A 120 3.50 12.50 1.21
N THR A 121 4.75 12.97 1.06
CA THR A 121 5.38 13.13 -0.25
C THR A 121 5.58 11.78 -0.95
N CYS A 122 6.07 10.77 -0.23
CA CYS A 122 6.21 9.41 -0.76
C CYS A 122 4.84 8.80 -1.11
N THR A 123 3.84 8.98 -0.25
CA THR A 123 2.47 8.53 -0.52
C THR A 123 1.93 9.17 -1.80
N LEU A 124 2.05 10.49 -1.91
CA LEU A 124 1.60 11.24 -3.10
C LEU A 124 2.31 10.76 -4.36
N PHE A 125 3.62 10.52 -4.29
CA PHE A 125 4.37 9.96 -5.42
C PHE A 125 3.77 8.64 -5.90
N PHE A 126 3.51 7.68 -5.01
CA PHE A 126 2.93 6.39 -5.39
C PHE A 126 1.47 6.50 -5.83
N VAL A 127 0.68 7.39 -5.23
CA VAL A 127 -0.70 7.69 -5.68
C VAL A 127 -0.69 8.21 -7.12
N VAL A 128 0.20 9.13 -7.44
CA VAL A 128 0.34 9.66 -8.81
C VAL A 128 0.84 8.59 -9.76
N GLU A 129 1.91 7.88 -9.42
CA GLU A 129 2.53 6.87 -10.28
C GLU A 129 1.57 5.69 -10.56
N CYS A 130 0.87 5.19 -9.54
CA CYS A 130 -0.01 4.03 -9.68
C CYS A 130 -1.46 4.40 -10.02
N GLY A 131 -1.97 5.49 -9.48
CA GLY A 131 -3.39 5.84 -9.58
C GLY A 131 -3.73 6.79 -10.72
N VAL A 132 -2.85 7.76 -11.02
CA VAL A 132 -3.16 8.84 -11.97
C VAL A 132 -2.56 8.60 -13.35
N LEU A 133 -1.28 8.28 -13.43
CA LEU A 133 -0.56 8.17 -14.69
C LEU A 133 -1.04 6.98 -15.53
N LYS A 134 -1.12 7.16 -16.85
CA LYS A 134 -1.54 6.11 -17.79
C LYS A 134 -0.47 5.03 -17.92
N GLY A 135 -0.89 3.77 -18.11
CA GLY A 135 -0.02 2.66 -18.44
C GLY A 135 0.66 2.82 -19.80
N VAL A 136 1.67 2.00 -20.06
CA VAL A 136 2.34 1.92 -21.35
C VAL A 136 1.40 1.24 -22.35
N LYS A 137 1.19 1.86 -23.51
CA LYS A 137 0.37 1.29 -24.60
C LYS A 137 1.04 0.06 -25.22
N GLY A 138 0.22 -0.90 -25.61
CA GLY A 138 0.69 -2.14 -26.23
C GLY A 138 1.30 -3.15 -25.25
N PRO A 139 1.77 -4.28 -25.75
CA PRO A 139 2.43 -5.30 -24.96
C PRO A 139 3.79 -4.79 -24.46
N ASN A 140 4.18 -5.19 -23.25
CA ASN A 140 5.50 -4.92 -22.69
C ASN A 140 6.11 -6.21 -22.09
N ALA A 141 7.29 -6.10 -21.46
CA ALA A 141 7.98 -7.24 -20.87
C ALA A 141 7.18 -7.98 -19.78
N TYR A 142 6.07 -7.43 -19.30
CA TYR A 142 5.24 -7.97 -18.22
C TYR A 142 3.90 -8.55 -18.71
N GLY A 143 3.62 -8.43 -20.01
CA GLY A 143 2.43 -9.02 -20.62
C GLY A 143 1.66 -8.08 -21.55
N PRO A 144 0.51 -8.56 -22.05
CA PRO A 144 -0.36 -7.78 -22.94
C PRO A 144 -0.93 -6.54 -22.24
N GLU A 145 -1.37 -5.57 -23.03
CA GLU A 145 -2.06 -4.39 -22.51
C GLU A 145 -3.36 -4.81 -21.77
N PRO A 146 -3.63 -4.24 -20.59
CA PRO A 146 -4.89 -4.51 -19.91
C PRO A 146 -6.09 -4.10 -20.77
N THR A 147 -7.06 -5.00 -20.93
CA THR A 147 -8.25 -4.79 -21.77
C THR A 147 -9.21 -3.72 -21.25
N LEU A 148 -8.92 -3.14 -20.09
CA LEU A 148 -9.72 -2.10 -19.44
C LEU A 148 -8.84 -1.04 -18.81
N PRO A 149 -9.26 0.23 -18.95
CA PRO A 149 -8.55 1.37 -18.38
C PRO A 149 -8.46 1.32 -16.85
#